data_7d4de925a4146495a02d4f208441e943
#
_entry.id   7d4de925a4146495a02d4f208441e943
#
_cell.length_a   1.000
_cell.length_b   1.000
_cell.length_c   1.000
_cell.angle_alpha   90.00
_cell.angle_beta   90.00
_cell.angle_gamma   90.00
#
_symmetry.space_group_name_H-M   'P 1'
#
loop_
_entity.id
_entity.type
_entity.pdbx_description
1 polymer ?
#
loop_
_entity_poly.entity_id
_entity_poly.type
_entity_poly.pdbx_seq_one_letter_code
_entity_poly.pdbx_strand_id
1 'polypeptide(L)'
;MNPKSVASISLTILALLALLIVNPAIAEVKKEGVNKSNEAVASIEKININQADAKALTTLKGIGKDRAVRIIEYREINGPFKKIEDIMKVKGIGKKIFEKNKHLLSV
;
A
#
# COMPACT_ATOMS: atom_id res chain seq x y z
N MET A 1 -9.40 39.60 45.13
CA MET A 1 -8.99 39.65 44.83
C MET A 1 -8.12 39.13 44.38
N ASN A 2 -7.86 38.46 43.88
CA ASN A 2 -7.01 37.90 43.50
C ASN A 2 -6.98 37.49 42.22
N PRO A 3 -7.01 38.20 41.31
CA PRO A 3 -6.99 37.90 39.94
C PRO A 3 -5.69 37.25 39.56
N LYS A 4 -4.72 37.42 40.39
CA LYS A 4 -3.51 36.84 40.04
C LYS A 4 -3.51 35.39 39.93
N SER A 5 -4.21 34.70 40.65
CA SER A 5 -4.15 33.26 40.61
C SER A 5 -4.72 32.74 39.32
N VAL A 6 -5.60 33.46 38.78
CA VAL A 6 -6.19 32.99 37.56
C VAL A 6 -5.17 32.99 36.42
N ALA A 7 -4.34 33.93 36.44
CA ALA A 7 -3.38 34.00 35.38
C ALA A 7 -2.45 32.80 35.33
N SER A 8 -2.09 32.37 36.49
CA SER A 8 -1.16 31.24 36.50
C SER A 8 -1.77 30.01 35.93
N ILE A 9 -3.02 29.82 36.11
CA ILE A 9 -3.62 28.64 35.59
C ILE A 9 -3.59 28.61 34.11
N SER A 10 -3.81 29.71 33.52
CA SER A 10 -3.82 29.71 32.07
C SER A 10 -2.51 29.32 31.50
N LEU A 11 -1.46 29.69 32.14
CA LEU A 11 -0.17 29.35 31.62
C LEU A 11 0.07 27.88 31.57
N THR A 12 -0.37 27.19 32.59
CA THR A 12 -0.10 25.79 32.60
C THR A 12 -0.86 25.08 31.53
N ILE A 13 -2.04 25.52 31.28
CA ILE A 13 -2.79 24.89 30.25
C ILE A 13 -2.14 25.01 28.90
N LEU A 14 -1.56 26.12 28.67
CA LEU A 14 -0.90 26.30 27.44
C LEU A 14 0.21 25.34 27.22
N ALA A 15 0.93 25.08 28.23
CA ALA A 15 2.04 24.18 28.10
C ALA A 15 1.56 22.80 27.69
N LEU A 16 0.48 22.38 28.21
CA LEU A 16 0.00 21.11 27.90
C LEU A 16 -0.35 20.95 26.46
N LEU A 17 -0.96 21.94 25.92
CA LEU A 17 -1.33 21.86 24.55
C LEU A 17 -0.17 21.65 23.63
N ALA A 18 0.89 22.27 23.90
CA ALA A 18 2.03 22.16 23.05
C ALA A 18 2.48 20.73 22.93
N LEU A 19 2.39 20.02 23.97
CA LEU A 19 2.82 18.69 23.94
C LEU A 19 2.08 17.84 22.98
N LEU A 20 0.83 17.99 22.89
CA LEU A 20 0.08 17.19 21.98
C LEU A 20 0.48 17.29 20.56
N ILE A 21 0.82 18.41 20.16
CA ILE A 21 1.17 18.60 18.78
C ILE A 21 2.30 17.74 18.31
N VAL A 22 3.20 17.48 19.14
CA VAL A 22 4.34 16.72 18.74
C VAL A 22 4.00 15.30 18.36
N ASN A 23 3.13 14.72 19.04
CA ASN A 23 2.82 13.36 18.76
C ASN A 23 2.47 12.99 17.36
N PRO A 24 1.56 13.61 16.77
CA PRO A 24 1.14 13.22 15.46
C PRO A 24 2.27 13.23 14.46
N ALA A 25 3.11 14.13 14.62
CA ALA A 25 4.16 14.22 13.67
C ALA A 25 5.01 13.00 13.64
N ILE A 26 5.29 12.50 14.74
CA ILE A 26 6.09 11.36 14.78
C ILE A 26 5.49 10.20 14.11
N ALA A 27 4.26 10.09 14.27
CA ALA A 27 3.60 8.97 13.73
C ALA A 27 3.88 8.79 12.30
N GLU A 28 3.75 9.80 11.56
CA GLU A 28 3.93 9.60 10.23
C GLU A 28 5.26 9.37 9.81
N VAL A 29 6.12 9.87 10.37
CA VAL A 29 7.39 9.68 9.90
C VAL A 29 7.71 8.27 9.78
N LYS A 30 7.37 7.55 10.69
CA LYS A 30 7.76 6.31 10.63
C LYS A 30 7.32 5.58 9.56
N LYS A 31 6.27 5.78 9.20
CA LYS A 31 5.83 5.04 8.21
C LYS A 31 6.69 5.06 7.13
N GLU A 32 7.19 5.89 6.94
CA GLU A 32 7.92 5.99 5.90
C GLU A 32 8.99 5.19 5.95
N GLY A 33 9.56 5.25 6.80
CA GLY A 33 10.64 4.58 6.69
C GLY A 33 10.52 3.33 6.22
N VAL A 34 9.82 3.02 6.33
CA VAL A 34 9.71 1.93 5.90
C VAL A 34 10.09 1.56 4.87
N ASN A 35 10.07 1.70 4.40
CA ASN A 35 10.24 1.27 3.39
C ASN A 35 11.25 1.02 2.99
N LYS A 36 11.43 1.05 2.77
CA LYS A 36 12.08 0.73 2.22
C LYS A 36 12.90 0.01 2.39
N SER A 37 13.13 -0.11 2.50
CA SER A 37 13.93 -0.65 2.60
C SER A 37 14.16 -1.55 2.06
N ASN A 38 13.99 -1.74 1.79
CA ASN A 38 14.17 -2.45 1.28
C ASN A 38 14.65 -2.80 0.55
N GLU A 39 14.57 -2.90 0.23
CA GLU A 39 14.84 -3.16 -0.44
C GLU A 39 15.54 -3.80 -0.72
N ALA A 40 15.52 -3.87 -0.82
CA ALA A 40 16.21 -4.08 -1.18
C ALA A 40 16.79 -5.06 -1.43
N VAL A 41 17.02 -5.42 -1.57
CA VAL A 41 17.67 -6.24 -1.57
C VAL A 41 17.60 -7.29 -2.33
N ALA A 42 17.88 -7.78 -2.68
CA ALA A 42 18.02 -8.88 -3.41
C ALA A 42 16.85 -9.68 -3.68
N SER A 43 15.92 -9.68 -2.95
CA SER A 43 14.83 -10.56 -3.19
C SER A 43 13.98 -10.04 -4.33
N ILE A 44 13.46 -10.91 -5.10
CA ILE A 44 12.57 -10.54 -6.15
C ILE A 44 11.24 -10.21 -5.54
N GLU A 45 10.81 -8.99 -5.73
CA GLU A 45 9.59 -8.57 -5.13
C GLU A 45 8.42 -9.10 -5.91
N LYS A 46 7.58 -9.87 -5.30
CA LYS A 46 6.45 -10.43 -5.99
C LYS A 46 5.32 -9.41 -6.08
N ILE A 47 4.50 -9.55 -7.10
CA ILE A 47 3.40 -8.65 -7.32
C ILE A 47 2.13 -9.32 -6.85
N ASN A 48 1.47 -8.72 -5.88
CA ASN A 48 0.23 -9.25 -5.34
C ASN A 48 -0.90 -8.87 -6.29
N ILE A 49 -1.46 -9.85 -6.98
CA ILE A 49 -2.45 -9.56 -8.02
C ILE A 49 -3.77 -9.06 -7.43
N ASN A 50 -3.98 -9.21 -6.15
CA ASN A 50 -5.19 -8.70 -5.53
C ASN A 50 -5.04 -7.23 -5.12
N GLN A 51 -3.84 -6.74 -5.02
CA GLN A 51 -3.60 -5.39 -4.54
C GLN A 51 -2.92 -4.49 -5.56
N ALA A 52 -2.30 -5.05 -6.56
CA ALA A 52 -1.53 -4.26 -7.51
C ALA A 52 -2.42 -3.34 -8.31
N ASP A 53 -1.91 -2.16 -8.61
CA ASP A 53 -2.63 -1.26 -9.49
C ASP A 53 -2.24 -1.55 -10.94
N ALA A 54 -2.85 -0.85 -11.87
CA ALA A 54 -2.60 -1.12 -13.27
C ALA A 54 -1.14 -0.95 -13.63
N LYS A 55 -0.49 0.03 -13.05
CA LYS A 55 0.90 0.29 -13.36
C LYS A 55 1.78 -0.88 -12.93
N ALA A 56 1.56 -1.38 -11.74
CA ALA A 56 2.34 -2.51 -11.25
C ALA A 56 2.08 -3.75 -12.08
N LEU A 57 0.85 -3.96 -12.49
CA LEU A 57 0.53 -5.13 -13.28
C LEU A 57 1.18 -5.08 -14.67
N THR A 58 1.39 -3.90 -15.22
CA THR A 58 2.01 -3.82 -16.53
C THR A 58 3.50 -4.16 -16.51
N THR A 59 4.09 -4.29 -15.34
CA THR A 59 5.48 -4.71 -15.28
C THR A 59 5.61 -6.20 -15.55
N LEU A 60 4.50 -6.93 -15.52
CA LEU A 60 4.54 -8.35 -15.81
C LEU A 60 4.69 -8.57 -17.31
N LYS A 61 5.38 -9.64 -17.67
CA LYS A 61 5.64 -9.90 -19.06
C LYS A 61 4.38 -10.27 -19.80
N GLY A 62 4.16 -9.64 -20.91
CA GLY A 62 2.98 -9.91 -21.71
C GLY A 62 1.72 -9.24 -21.22
N ILE A 63 1.79 -8.44 -20.19
CA ILE A 63 0.64 -7.75 -19.68
C ILE A 63 0.79 -6.26 -19.93
N GLY A 64 0.05 -5.77 -20.89
CA GLY A 64 0.04 -4.36 -21.15
C GLY A 64 -1.11 -3.70 -20.43
N LYS A 65 -1.38 -2.46 -20.80
CA LYS A 65 -2.40 -1.69 -20.15
C LYS A 65 -3.75 -2.36 -20.21
N ASP A 66 -4.13 -2.89 -21.35
CA ASP A 66 -5.44 -3.50 -21.49
C ASP A 66 -5.61 -4.72 -20.60
N ARG A 67 -4.62 -5.57 -20.56
CA ARG A 67 -4.73 -6.75 -19.72
C ARG A 67 -4.68 -6.39 -18.25
N ALA A 68 -3.92 -5.37 -17.91
CA ALA A 68 -3.88 -4.92 -16.52
C ALA A 68 -5.25 -4.45 -16.07
N VAL A 69 -5.95 -3.70 -16.92
CA VAL A 69 -7.28 -3.24 -16.57
C VAL A 69 -8.22 -4.42 -16.42
N ARG A 70 -8.10 -5.43 -17.28
CA ARG A 70 -8.96 -6.59 -17.18
C ARG A 70 -8.74 -7.37 -15.90
N ILE A 71 -7.51 -7.41 -15.41
CA ILE A 71 -7.22 -8.07 -14.14
C ILE A 71 -7.95 -7.34 -13.02
N ILE A 72 -7.88 -6.01 -13.02
CA ILE A 72 -8.51 -5.23 -11.99
C ILE A 72 -10.02 -5.39 -12.05
N GLU A 73 -10.58 -5.34 -13.24
CA GLU A 73 -12.00 -5.51 -13.40
C GLU A 73 -12.46 -6.88 -12.95
N TYR A 74 -11.70 -7.90 -13.28
CA TYR A 74 -12.05 -9.25 -12.90
C TYR A 74 -12.11 -9.39 -11.38
N ARG A 75 -11.12 -8.87 -10.68
CA ARG A 75 -11.11 -9.02 -9.24
C ARG A 75 -12.20 -8.19 -8.56
N GLU A 76 -12.61 -7.10 -9.19
CA GLU A 76 -13.65 -6.29 -8.62
C GLU A 76 -15.03 -6.91 -8.83
N ILE A 77 -15.22 -7.60 -9.92
CA ILE A 77 -16.48 -8.24 -10.20
C ILE A 77 -16.61 -9.59 -9.53
N ASN A 78 -15.54 -10.37 -9.53
CA ASN A 78 -15.57 -11.74 -9.05
C ASN A 78 -14.95 -11.94 -7.68
N GLY A 79 -14.38 -10.91 -7.11
CA GLY A 79 -13.72 -11.03 -5.83
C GLY A 79 -12.25 -11.33 -5.99
N PRO A 80 -11.52 -11.33 -4.91
CA PRO A 80 -10.07 -11.53 -4.97
C PRO A 80 -9.71 -12.88 -5.52
N PHE A 81 -8.57 -12.95 -6.15
CA PHE A 81 -8.04 -14.22 -6.63
C PHE A 81 -7.64 -15.06 -5.44
N LYS A 82 -7.97 -16.33 -5.45
CA LYS A 82 -7.62 -17.20 -4.33
C LYS A 82 -6.26 -17.83 -4.52
N LYS A 83 -5.82 -17.94 -5.74
CA LYS A 83 -4.50 -18.45 -6.01
C LYS A 83 -4.00 -17.81 -7.27
N ILE A 84 -2.71 -17.87 -7.51
CA ILE A 84 -2.14 -17.16 -8.67
C ILE A 84 -2.63 -17.74 -9.99
N GLU A 85 -2.96 -19.00 -10.01
CA GLU A 85 -3.46 -19.62 -11.23
C GLU A 85 -4.77 -19.02 -11.69
N ASP A 86 -5.52 -18.43 -10.78
CA ASP A 86 -6.79 -17.86 -11.13
C ASP A 86 -6.66 -16.66 -12.06
N ILE A 87 -5.47 -16.12 -12.20
CA ILE A 87 -5.28 -15.01 -13.11
C ILE A 87 -5.56 -15.44 -14.54
N MET A 88 -5.46 -16.73 -14.82
CA MET A 88 -5.74 -17.23 -16.16
C MET A 88 -7.24 -17.17 -16.50
N LYS A 89 -8.08 -16.90 -15.53
CA LYS A 89 -9.49 -16.74 -15.80
C LYS A 89 -9.79 -15.39 -16.40
N VAL A 90 -8.83 -14.49 -16.35
CA VAL A 90 -9.01 -13.16 -16.91
C VAL A 90 -8.86 -13.24 -18.42
N LYS A 91 -9.78 -12.61 -19.13
CA LYS A 91 -9.73 -12.65 -20.57
C LYS A 91 -8.44 -12.06 -21.10
N GLY A 92 -7.78 -12.75 -21.94
CA GLY A 92 -6.52 -12.29 -22.51
C GLY A 92 -5.28 -12.80 -21.77
N ILE A 93 -5.46 -13.47 -20.66
CA ILE A 93 -4.33 -14.02 -19.93
C ILE A 93 -4.42 -15.52 -19.97
N GLY A 94 -3.61 -16.11 -20.78
CA GLY A 94 -3.60 -17.56 -20.92
C GLY A 94 -2.44 -18.18 -20.19
N LYS A 95 -2.27 -19.47 -20.42
CA LYS A 95 -1.25 -20.23 -19.77
C LYS A 95 0.14 -19.69 -20.06
N LYS A 96 0.37 -19.26 -21.27
CA LYS A 96 1.67 -18.79 -21.66
C LYS A 96 2.09 -17.57 -20.86
N ILE A 97 1.19 -16.62 -20.68
CA ILE A 97 1.50 -15.44 -19.91
C ILE A 97 1.67 -15.82 -18.45
N PHE A 98 0.84 -16.73 -17.95
CA PHE A 98 0.95 -17.16 -16.57
C PHE A 98 2.32 -17.80 -16.33
N GLU A 99 2.74 -18.70 -17.21
CA GLU A 99 4.00 -19.39 -17.00
C GLU A 99 5.19 -18.42 -16.99
N LYS A 100 5.12 -17.39 -17.77
CA LYS A 100 6.21 -16.43 -17.81
C LYS A 100 6.32 -15.62 -16.54
N ASN A 101 5.22 -15.49 -15.81
CA ASN A 101 5.20 -14.59 -14.66
C ASN A 101 4.95 -15.26 -13.33
N LYS A 102 4.67 -16.56 -13.33
CA LYS A 102 4.24 -17.20 -12.09
C LYS A 102 5.19 -17.02 -10.92
N HIS A 103 6.45 -16.92 -11.20
CA HIS A 103 7.42 -16.74 -10.13
C HIS A 103 7.38 -15.32 -9.53
N LEU A 104 6.71 -14.41 -10.20
CA LEU A 104 6.58 -13.05 -9.72
C LEU A 104 5.20 -12.78 -9.13
N LEU A 105 4.29 -13.72 -9.18
CA LEU A 105 2.93 -13.50 -8.75
C LEU A 105 2.68 -13.94 -7.33
N SER A 106 1.79 -13.23 -6.65
CA SER A 106 1.33 -13.66 -5.33
C SER A 106 -0.11 -13.22 -5.15
N VAL A 107 -0.80 -13.74 -4.17
CA VAL A 107 -2.17 -13.35 -3.84
C VAL A 107 -2.27 -12.93 -2.39
#